data_3e9670716177696af940215bf4eef5c2
#
_entry.id   3e9670716177696af940215bf4eef5c2
#
_cell.length_a   1.000
_cell.length_b   1.000
_cell.length_c   1.000
_cell.angle_alpha   90.00
_cell.angle_beta   90.00
_cell.angle_gamma   90.00
#
_symmetry.space_group_name_H-M   'P 1'
#
loop_
_entity.id
_entity.type
_entity.pdbx_description
1 polymer ?
#
loop_
_entity_poly.entity_id
_entity_poly.type
_entity_poly.pdbx_seq_one_letter_code
_entity_poly.pdbx_strand_id
1 'polypeptide(L)'
;MPFGSAIEQSSGSSAIIEGWLQQQPEAKIVTSYIGQGSPRFYLAMAPELPDPSFAKIVVLTDSQEAREALKFRLRDAAAAGLAPEARVRVTQLVFGPYSPYPVAYRVVGPDAATLRNIAGRVEKVMQASPMMRTVNSDWGQRVP
;
A
#
# COMPACT_ATOMS: atom_id res chain seq x y z
N MET A 1 4.78 -4.27 4.44
CA MET A 1 5.99 -5.00 4.83
C MET A 1 6.13 -6.25 3.96
N PRO A 2 7.29 -6.94 3.90
CA PRO A 2 7.37 -8.29 3.35
C PRO A 2 6.40 -9.24 4.05
N PHE A 3 5.90 -10.25 3.34
CA PHE A 3 5.04 -11.27 3.96
C PHE A 3 5.79 -11.98 5.10
N GLY A 4 5.09 -12.23 6.21
CA GLY A 4 5.68 -12.85 7.39
C GLY A 4 6.44 -11.89 8.32
N SER A 5 6.43 -10.59 8.04
CA SER A 5 6.96 -9.60 8.97
C SER A 5 6.18 -9.60 10.28
N ALA A 6 6.89 -9.46 11.40
CA ALA A 6 6.26 -9.35 12.70
C ALA A 6 5.49 -8.01 12.84
N ILE A 7 4.50 -7.99 13.72
CA ILE A 7 3.67 -6.80 13.94
C ILE A 7 4.49 -5.62 14.49
N GLU A 8 5.56 -5.89 15.22
CA GLU A 8 6.49 -4.90 15.75
C GLU A 8 7.20 -4.14 14.63
N GLN A 9 7.58 -4.82 13.53
CA GLN A 9 8.18 -4.19 12.35
C GLN A 9 7.16 -3.30 11.64
N SER A 10 5.92 -3.76 11.50
CA SER A 10 4.83 -2.97 10.91
C SER A 10 4.51 -1.75 11.77
N SER A 11 4.54 -1.91 13.09
CA SER A 11 4.35 -0.83 14.06
C SER A 11 5.48 0.21 13.96
N GLY A 12 6.73 -0.23 13.93
CA GLY A 12 7.89 0.66 13.80
C GLY A 12 7.86 1.48 12.51
N SER A 13 7.65 0.84 11.37
CA SER A 13 7.54 1.54 10.08
C SER A 13 6.35 2.50 10.03
N SER A 14 5.22 2.12 10.64
CA SER A 14 4.04 2.97 10.72
C SER A 14 4.29 4.20 11.60
N ALA A 15 4.98 4.05 12.73
CA ALA A 15 5.32 5.16 13.62
C ALA A 15 6.22 6.21 12.92
N ILE A 16 7.16 5.77 12.08
CA ILE A 16 7.99 6.68 11.28
C ILE A 16 7.13 7.50 10.31
N ILE A 17 6.22 6.84 9.59
CA ILE A 17 5.33 7.51 8.63
C ILE A 17 4.34 8.43 9.36
N GLU A 18 3.78 7.99 10.47
CA GLU A 18 2.85 8.77 11.29
C GLU A 18 3.53 10.03 11.85
N GLY A 19 4.74 9.91 12.40
CA GLY A 19 5.52 11.05 12.89
C GLY A 19 5.84 12.05 11.78
N TRP A 20 6.14 11.59 10.59
CA TRP A 20 6.31 12.47 9.43
C TRP A 20 4.99 13.17 9.04
N LEU A 21 3.88 12.44 9.02
CA LEU A 21 2.56 12.99 8.68
C LEU A 21 2.09 14.04 9.69
N GLN A 22 2.32 13.82 10.98
CA GLN A 22 1.96 14.77 12.04
C GLN A 22 2.69 16.11 11.94
N GLN A 23 3.83 16.15 11.25
CA GLN A 23 4.57 17.39 10.98
C GLN A 23 4.06 18.15 9.75
N GLN A 24 3.10 17.58 9.00
CA GLN A 24 2.60 18.21 7.79
C GLN A 24 1.41 19.14 8.12
N PRO A 25 1.42 20.39 7.64
CA PRO A 25 0.36 21.35 7.95
C PRO A 25 -1.00 20.96 7.40
N GLU A 26 -1.04 20.11 6.36
CA GLU A 26 -2.28 19.63 5.77
C GLU A 26 -2.90 18.45 6.52
N ALA A 27 -2.15 17.77 7.39
CA ALA A 27 -2.63 16.62 8.15
C ALA A 27 -3.33 17.07 9.43
N LYS A 28 -4.65 16.97 9.47
CA LYS A 28 -5.47 17.38 10.61
C LYS A 28 -5.61 16.26 11.66
N ILE A 29 -5.87 15.06 11.18
CA ILE A 29 -5.98 13.85 12.02
C ILE A 29 -5.23 12.73 11.31
N VAL A 30 -4.38 12.06 12.04
CA VAL A 30 -3.66 10.86 11.58
C VAL A 30 -4.07 9.70 12.46
N THR A 31 -4.54 8.60 11.87
CA THR A 31 -4.96 7.40 12.59
C THR A 31 -4.32 6.18 11.96
N SER A 32 -3.58 5.41 12.74
CA SER A 32 -2.89 4.20 12.30
C SER A 32 -3.60 2.94 12.78
N TYR A 33 -3.81 2.02 11.87
CA TYR A 33 -4.34 0.67 12.12
C TYR A 33 -3.21 -0.32 11.78
N ILE A 34 -2.74 -1.05 12.79
CA ILE A 34 -1.58 -1.95 12.67
C ILE A 34 -2.05 -3.39 12.79
N GLY A 35 -1.55 -4.26 11.89
CA GLY A 35 -1.97 -5.65 11.83
C GLY A 35 -3.40 -5.86 11.31
N GLN A 36 -4.05 -4.83 10.83
CA GLN A 36 -5.42 -4.89 10.31
C GLN A 36 -5.75 -3.68 9.43
N GLY A 37 -6.83 -3.77 8.68
CA GLY A 37 -7.38 -2.63 7.94
C GLY A 37 -8.17 -1.66 8.83
N SER A 38 -8.51 -0.51 8.27
CA SER A 38 -9.42 0.44 8.92
C SER A 38 -10.86 -0.11 8.96
N PRO A 39 -11.70 0.41 9.87
CA PRO A 39 -13.14 0.18 9.79
C PRO A 39 -13.72 0.53 8.42
N ARG A 40 -14.83 -0.08 8.05
CA ARG A 40 -15.55 0.28 6.83
C ARG A 40 -16.15 1.67 6.98
N PHE A 41 -15.71 2.61 6.16
CA PHE A 41 -16.29 3.95 6.13
C PHE A 41 -17.53 4.03 5.22
N TYR A 42 -17.71 3.05 4.32
CA TYR A 42 -18.88 2.91 3.45
C TYR A 42 -19.09 1.45 3.02
N LEU A 43 -20.31 1.10 2.62
CA LEU A 43 -20.75 -0.29 2.42
C LEU A 43 -19.92 -1.05 1.38
N ALA A 44 -19.55 -0.41 0.26
CA ALA A 44 -18.81 -1.05 -0.82
C ALA A 44 -17.29 -1.15 -0.57
N MET A 45 -16.81 -0.66 0.55
CA MET A 45 -15.39 -0.78 0.91
C MET A 45 -15.08 -2.22 1.29
N ALA A 46 -14.17 -2.86 0.54
CA ALA A 46 -13.66 -4.19 0.90
C ALA A 46 -12.80 -4.09 2.18
N PRO A 47 -13.06 -4.91 3.20
CA PRO A 47 -12.21 -4.95 4.38
C PRO A 47 -10.89 -5.63 4.03
N GLU A 48 -9.79 -5.09 4.53
CA GLU A 48 -8.53 -5.81 4.58
C GLU A 48 -8.57 -6.83 5.71
N LEU A 49 -8.12 -8.05 5.43
CA LEU A 49 -8.02 -9.10 6.45
C LEU A 49 -6.89 -8.77 7.46
N PRO A 50 -7.01 -9.23 8.71
CA PRO A 50 -5.92 -9.12 9.68
C PRO A 50 -4.64 -9.78 9.14
N ASP A 51 -3.54 -9.02 9.16
CA ASP A 51 -2.23 -9.46 8.71
C ASP A 51 -1.15 -8.67 9.51
N PRO A 52 -0.30 -9.32 10.31
CA PRO A 52 0.76 -8.65 11.06
C PRO A 52 1.71 -7.81 10.20
N SER A 53 1.89 -8.18 8.93
CA SER A 53 2.76 -7.46 8.00
C SER A 53 2.10 -6.24 7.34
N PHE A 54 0.84 -5.97 7.69
CA PHE A 54 0.03 -4.89 7.10
C PHE A 54 -0.23 -3.78 8.10
N ALA A 55 -0.22 -2.54 7.61
CA ALA A 55 -0.71 -1.39 8.35
C ALA A 55 -1.45 -0.43 7.40
N LYS A 56 -2.42 0.28 7.92
CA LYS A 56 -3.18 1.30 7.21
C LYS A 56 -3.19 2.59 8.01
N ILE A 57 -2.76 3.67 7.39
CA ILE A 57 -2.80 5.00 7.99
C ILE A 57 -3.86 5.82 7.26
N VAL A 58 -4.80 6.35 8.00
CA VAL A 58 -5.86 7.21 7.50
C VAL A 58 -5.58 8.64 7.93
N VAL A 59 -5.54 9.54 6.96
CA VAL A 59 -5.26 10.95 7.20
C VAL A 59 -6.46 11.79 6.77
N LEU A 60 -6.95 12.61 7.68
CA LEU A 60 -7.94 13.65 7.38
C LEU A 60 -7.21 14.95 7.06
N THR A 61 -7.61 15.61 5.97
CA THR A 61 -7.11 16.90 5.53
C THR A 61 -8.23 17.93 5.49
N ASP A 62 -7.88 19.22 5.52
CA ASP A 62 -8.89 20.30 5.52
C ASP A 62 -9.57 20.51 4.17
N SER A 63 -8.88 20.20 3.07
CA SER A 63 -9.40 20.41 1.71
C SER A 63 -8.91 19.34 0.73
N GLN A 64 -9.50 19.35 -0.45
CA GLN A 64 -9.06 18.50 -1.55
C GLN A 64 -7.66 18.87 -2.02
N GLU A 65 -7.34 20.15 -2.10
CA GLU A 65 -6.04 20.68 -2.51
C GLU A 65 -4.95 20.24 -1.51
N ALA A 66 -5.23 20.37 -0.21
CA ALA A 66 -4.36 19.90 0.87
C ALA A 66 -4.11 18.39 0.76
N ARG A 67 -5.16 17.60 0.48
CA ARG A 67 -5.02 16.16 0.26
C ARG A 67 -4.11 15.84 -0.93
N GLU A 68 -4.31 16.49 -2.07
CA GLU A 68 -3.48 16.25 -3.26
C GLU A 68 -2.03 16.63 -2.99
N ALA A 69 -1.77 17.79 -2.38
CA ALA A 69 -0.43 18.22 -2.02
C ALA A 69 0.25 17.21 -1.07
N LEU A 70 -0.44 16.76 -0.02
CA LEU A 70 0.08 15.78 0.93
C LEU A 70 0.36 14.43 0.25
N LYS A 71 -0.50 13.97 -0.65
CA LYS A 71 -0.29 12.73 -1.43
C LYS A 71 1.02 12.76 -2.22
N PHE A 72 1.30 13.86 -2.93
CA PHE A 72 2.53 13.99 -3.69
C PHE A 72 3.75 14.00 -2.76
N ARG A 73 3.73 14.83 -1.71
CA ARG A 73 4.83 14.90 -0.75
C ARG A 73 5.12 13.58 -0.05
N LEU A 74 4.08 12.84 0.37
CA LEU A 74 4.27 11.54 1.00
C LEU A 74 4.85 10.51 0.02
N ARG A 75 4.43 10.54 -1.26
CA ARG A 75 5.02 9.69 -2.29
C ARG A 75 6.49 9.99 -2.52
N ASP A 76 6.86 11.27 -2.56
CA ASP A 76 8.23 11.69 -2.72
C ASP A 76 9.08 11.33 -1.50
N ALA A 77 8.57 11.54 -0.29
CA ALA A 77 9.23 11.13 0.94
C ALA A 77 9.43 9.62 1.02
N ALA A 78 8.43 8.82 0.63
CA ALA A 78 8.55 7.37 0.59
C ALA A 78 9.59 6.92 -0.48
N ALA A 79 9.62 7.57 -1.63
CA ALA A 79 10.63 7.32 -2.67
C ALA A 79 12.05 7.71 -2.21
N ALA A 80 12.15 8.74 -1.36
CA ALA A 80 13.41 9.16 -0.73
C ALA A 80 13.82 8.30 0.47
N GLY A 81 13.05 7.26 0.83
CA GLY A 81 13.40 6.30 1.86
C GLY A 81 12.85 6.62 3.26
N LEU A 82 11.71 7.27 3.37
CA LEU A 82 11.07 7.57 4.68
C LEU A 82 10.85 6.31 5.53
N ALA A 83 10.45 5.21 4.92
CA ALA A 83 10.28 3.90 5.57
C ALA A 83 10.73 2.80 4.58
N PRO A 84 12.04 2.58 4.40
CA PRO A 84 12.59 1.79 3.30
C PRO A 84 12.19 0.32 3.35
N GLU A 85 11.86 -0.21 4.52
CA GLU A 85 11.41 -1.59 4.71
C GLU A 85 9.92 -1.76 4.36
N ALA A 86 9.17 -0.67 4.27
CA ALA A 86 7.74 -0.69 4.00
C ALA A 86 7.44 -0.36 2.54
N ARG A 87 6.58 -1.16 1.91
CA ARG A 87 5.99 -0.77 0.63
C ARG A 87 4.83 0.18 0.87
N VAL A 88 5.10 1.48 0.79
CA VAL A 88 4.11 2.52 1.02
C VAL A 88 3.25 2.73 -0.23
N ARG A 89 1.94 2.59 -0.07
CA ARG A 89 0.96 2.90 -1.12
C ARG A 89 0.07 4.06 -0.66
N VAL A 90 0.17 5.17 -1.37
CA VAL A 90 -0.60 6.38 -1.07
C VAL A 90 -1.79 6.48 -2.00
N THR A 91 -2.99 6.38 -1.46
CA THR A 91 -4.25 6.46 -2.20
C THR A 91 -5.22 7.41 -1.49
N GLN A 92 -6.30 7.77 -2.16
CA GLN A 92 -7.42 8.46 -1.54
C GLN A 92 -8.58 7.50 -1.31
N LEU A 93 -9.44 7.82 -0.38
CA LEU A 93 -10.71 7.11 -0.22
C LEU A 93 -11.62 7.47 -1.39
N VAL A 94 -12.07 6.48 -2.14
CA VAL A 94 -12.95 6.64 -3.30
C VAL A 94 -14.27 5.95 -3.00
N PHE A 95 -15.37 6.71 -3.10
CA PHE A 95 -16.72 6.14 -2.99
C PHE A 95 -17.11 5.51 -4.32
N GLY A 96 -17.23 4.18 -4.36
CA GLY A 96 -17.57 3.44 -5.57
C GLY A 96 -17.02 2.00 -5.54
N PRO A 97 -17.13 1.26 -6.65
CA PRO A 97 -16.50 -0.05 -6.75
C PRO A 97 -15.00 0.06 -6.50
N TYR A 98 -14.55 -0.65 -5.48
CA TYR A 98 -13.15 -0.60 -5.08
C TYR A 98 -12.29 -1.42 -6.05
N SER A 99 -11.38 -0.75 -6.75
CA SER A 99 -10.28 -1.39 -7.44
C SER A 99 -8.98 -1.01 -6.74
N PRO A 100 -8.29 -1.96 -6.09
CA PRO A 100 -7.06 -1.66 -5.36
C PRO A 100 -5.94 -1.20 -6.29
N TYR A 101 -5.98 -1.60 -7.55
CA TYR A 101 -4.97 -1.26 -8.55
C TYR A 101 -5.65 -0.75 -9.83
N PRO A 102 -5.17 0.36 -10.44
CA PRO A 102 -5.70 0.87 -11.70
C PRO A 102 -5.42 -0.08 -12.86
N VAL A 103 -4.35 -0.87 -12.78
CA VAL A 103 -3.99 -1.89 -13.77
C VAL A 103 -3.71 -3.19 -13.03
N ALA A 104 -4.38 -4.27 -13.42
CA ALA A 104 -4.16 -5.60 -12.88
C ALA A 104 -4.22 -6.64 -14.00
N TYR A 105 -3.22 -7.51 -14.06
CA TYR A 105 -3.19 -8.66 -14.96
C TYR A 105 -3.37 -9.93 -14.15
N ARG A 106 -4.26 -10.80 -14.61
CA ARG A 106 -4.48 -12.12 -14.01
C ARG A 106 -3.84 -13.18 -14.89
N VAL A 107 -2.90 -13.95 -14.31
CA VAL A 107 -2.30 -15.12 -14.94
C VAL A 107 -3.01 -16.36 -14.41
N VAL A 108 -3.58 -17.19 -15.28
CA VAL A 108 -4.37 -18.35 -14.91
C VAL A 108 -3.80 -19.60 -15.61
N GLY A 109 -3.72 -20.70 -14.91
CA GLY A 109 -3.25 -21.98 -15.44
C GLY A 109 -3.27 -23.08 -14.38
N PRO A 110 -3.08 -24.34 -14.76
CA PRO A 110 -3.15 -25.47 -13.85
C PRO A 110 -1.88 -25.71 -13.01
N ASP A 111 -0.73 -25.24 -13.47
CA ASP A 111 0.56 -25.52 -12.83
C ASP A 111 1.15 -24.28 -12.12
N ALA A 112 1.33 -24.39 -10.81
CA ALA A 112 1.80 -23.31 -9.96
C ALA A 112 3.23 -22.82 -10.29
N ALA A 113 4.13 -23.73 -10.71
CA ALA A 113 5.50 -23.35 -11.04
C ALA A 113 5.55 -22.53 -12.34
N THR A 114 4.81 -22.97 -13.34
CA THR A 114 4.65 -22.28 -14.63
C THR A 114 4.00 -20.91 -14.41
N LEU A 115 2.94 -20.83 -13.59
CA LEU A 115 2.27 -19.57 -13.26
C LEU A 115 3.23 -18.56 -12.63
N ARG A 116 4.05 -18.98 -11.67
CA ARG A 116 5.05 -18.08 -11.05
C ARG A 116 6.09 -17.59 -12.07
N ASN A 117 6.54 -18.46 -12.95
CA ASN A 117 7.49 -18.07 -13.99
C ASN A 117 6.89 -17.01 -14.92
N ILE A 118 5.67 -17.26 -15.41
CA ILE A 118 4.97 -16.32 -16.28
C ILE A 118 4.68 -15.01 -15.55
N ALA A 119 4.17 -15.05 -14.32
CA ALA A 119 3.89 -13.86 -13.52
C ALA A 119 5.15 -13.03 -13.29
N GLY A 120 6.29 -13.66 -12.98
CA GLY A 120 7.58 -12.97 -12.84
C GLY A 120 8.08 -12.33 -14.15
N ARG A 121 7.77 -12.92 -15.30
CA ARG A 121 8.07 -12.29 -16.61
C ARG A 121 7.18 -11.09 -16.86
N VAL A 122 5.89 -11.19 -16.57
CA VAL A 122 4.93 -10.06 -16.68
C VAL A 122 5.36 -8.92 -15.75
N GLU A 123 5.71 -9.24 -14.50
CA GLU A 123 6.19 -8.26 -13.53
C GLU A 123 7.42 -7.50 -14.04
N LYS A 124 8.43 -8.19 -14.59
CA LYS A 124 9.61 -7.56 -15.18
C LYS A 124 9.27 -6.62 -16.33
N VAL A 125 8.36 -7.01 -17.21
CA VAL A 125 7.91 -6.17 -18.32
C VAL A 125 7.20 -4.91 -17.80
N MET A 126 6.36 -5.05 -16.78
CA MET A 126 5.69 -3.92 -16.15
C MET A 126 6.69 -2.98 -15.45
N GLN A 127 7.66 -3.53 -14.72
CA GLN A 127 8.71 -2.75 -14.03
C GLN A 127 9.61 -1.96 -15.01
N ALA A 128 9.81 -2.48 -16.21
CA ALA A 128 10.59 -1.79 -17.25
C ALA A 128 9.85 -0.58 -17.85
N SER A 129 8.55 -0.45 -17.62
CA SER A 129 7.76 0.67 -18.14
C SER A 129 7.87 1.91 -17.22
N PRO A 130 8.24 3.08 -17.74
CA PRO A 130 8.32 4.32 -16.95
C PRO A 130 6.95 4.81 -16.47
N MET A 131 5.87 4.29 -17.05
CA MET A 131 4.49 4.62 -16.67
C MET A 131 3.98 3.81 -15.47
N MET A 132 4.65 2.70 -15.12
CA MET A 132 4.24 1.82 -14.05
C MET A 132 4.98 2.15 -12.75
N ARG A 133 4.25 2.12 -11.64
CA ARG A 133 4.81 2.31 -10.29
C ARG A 133 4.27 1.23 -9.36
N THR A 134 5.08 0.83 -8.40
CA THR A 134 4.69 -0.11 -7.33
C THR A 134 4.16 -1.43 -7.89
N VAL A 135 4.82 -1.96 -8.93
CA VAL A 135 4.48 -3.25 -9.53
C VAL A 135 4.74 -4.36 -8.52
N ASN A 136 3.76 -5.24 -8.33
CA ASN A 136 3.87 -6.37 -7.40
C ASN A 136 2.93 -7.51 -7.80
N SER A 137 3.28 -8.71 -7.37
CA SER A 137 2.42 -9.88 -7.42
C SER A 137 1.64 -10.01 -6.10
N ASP A 138 0.38 -10.42 -6.17
CA ASP A 138 -0.45 -10.78 -5.01
C ASP A 138 -0.17 -12.21 -4.52
N TRP A 139 0.55 -13.00 -5.31
CA TRP A 139 0.99 -14.33 -4.93
C TRP A 139 2.32 -14.23 -4.16
N GLY A 140 2.21 -14.25 -2.84
CA GLY A 140 3.31 -14.02 -1.91
C GLY A 140 4.55 -14.87 -2.14
N GLN A 141 5.68 -14.42 -1.59
CA GLN A 141 6.94 -15.18 -1.58
C GLN A 141 6.72 -16.52 -0.86
N ARG A 142 7.46 -17.55 -1.27
CA ARG A 142 7.50 -18.80 -0.52
C ARG A 142 8.00 -18.51 0.89
N VAL A 143 7.16 -18.80 1.87
CA VAL A 143 7.60 -18.85 3.27
C VAL A 143 8.25 -20.23 3.44
N PRO A 144 9.43 -20.35 4.06
CA PRO A 144 10.05 -21.64 4.37
C PRO A 144 9.20 -22.46 5.33
#